data_4f13910c4d1332235df6b63dd9147ca0
#
_entry.id   4f13910c4d1332235df6b63dd9147ca0
#
_cell.length_a   1.000
_cell.length_b   1.000
_cell.length_c   1.000
_cell.angle_alpha   90.00
_cell.angle_beta   90.00
_cell.angle_gamma   90.00
#
_symmetry.space_group_name_H-M   'P 1'
#
loop_
_entity.id
_entity.type
_entity.pdbx_description
1 polymer ?
#
loop_
_entity_poly.entity_id
_entity_poly.type
_entity_poly.pdbx_seq_one_letter_code
_entity_poly.pdbx_strand_id
1 'polypeptide(L)'
;GGLPLLGRLLKRLRAPVAPAPAVSVLGWGNRVAGALLWGPGGLWEVRAGAVLLATGGFGRLFPVTTNPHGATGDGMALAWRAGAGLRDLEFVQFHPTALPNGALVSEACRGEGALLLNAHGERFMPRYDPLAELAPRDVVARAVFRERERTGGVYLDLRPIPHLEERFPTVVAQARALGLDPLRAPVPVAPAAHYAMGGVRTDAFGHTGIPGLFAAGEVASTGFHGANRLASNSLLEGLVVGWRAALRALEDL
;
A
#
# COMPACT_ATOMS: atom_id res chain seq x y z
N GLY A 1 -12.09 -6.55 3.87
CA GLY A 1 -10.98 -6.03 3.10
C GLY A 1 -11.27 -5.81 1.63
N GLY A 2 -10.26 -5.38 0.87
CA GLY A 2 -10.41 -5.03 -0.54
C GLY A 2 -10.70 -6.19 -1.49
N LEU A 3 -10.39 -7.44 -1.14
CA LEU A 3 -10.60 -8.60 -2.01
C LEU A 3 -12.06 -8.80 -2.48
N PRO A 4 -13.10 -8.72 -1.61
CA PRO A 4 -14.48 -8.83 -2.06
C PRO A 4 -14.91 -7.70 -3.01
N LEU A 5 -14.40 -6.48 -2.77
CA LEU A 5 -14.63 -5.33 -3.64
C LEU A 5 -14.01 -5.55 -5.03
N LEU A 6 -12.73 -5.93 -5.07
CA LEU A 6 -12.02 -6.25 -6.30
C LEU A 6 -12.74 -7.36 -7.10
N GLY A 7 -13.16 -8.44 -6.43
CA GLY A 7 -13.89 -9.52 -7.07
C GLY A 7 -15.21 -9.09 -7.71
N ARG A 8 -15.93 -8.14 -7.09
CA ARG A 8 -17.15 -7.57 -7.67
C ARG A 8 -16.86 -6.66 -8.87
N LEU A 9 -15.80 -5.86 -8.80
CA LEU A 9 -15.38 -4.99 -9.91
C LEU A 9 -14.91 -5.80 -11.10
N LEU A 10 -14.08 -6.83 -10.90
CA LEU A 10 -13.61 -7.71 -11.98
C LEU A 10 -14.74 -8.44 -12.71
N LYS A 11 -15.79 -8.86 -11.98
CA LYS A 11 -16.99 -9.48 -12.60
C LYS A 11 -17.76 -8.52 -13.51
N ARG A 12 -17.61 -7.22 -13.35
CA ARG A 12 -18.26 -6.17 -14.16
C ARG A 12 -17.35 -5.61 -15.24
N LEU A 13 -16.06 -5.97 -15.21
CA LEU A 13 -15.11 -5.50 -16.23
C LEU A 13 -15.46 -6.07 -17.58
N ARG A 14 -15.66 -5.18 -18.57
CA ARG A 14 -15.95 -5.52 -19.99
C ARG A 14 -14.76 -5.25 -20.90
N ALA A 15 -13.69 -4.64 -20.38
CA ALA A 15 -12.48 -4.38 -21.13
C ALA A 15 -11.58 -5.63 -21.19
N PRO A 16 -10.83 -5.83 -22.28
CA PRO A 16 -9.85 -6.90 -22.36
C PRO A 16 -8.73 -6.69 -21.32
N VAL A 17 -8.22 -7.79 -20.77
CA VAL A 17 -7.09 -7.80 -19.84
C VAL A 17 -5.92 -8.50 -20.53
N ALA A 18 -4.81 -7.78 -20.72
CA ALA A 18 -3.56 -8.33 -21.24
C ALA A 18 -2.58 -8.54 -20.09
N PRO A 19 -2.13 -9.78 -19.79
CA PRO A 19 -1.16 -10.07 -18.75
C PRO A 19 0.27 -9.75 -19.26
N ALA A 20 0.56 -8.47 -19.52
CA ALA A 20 1.82 -8.00 -20.05
C ALA A 20 2.27 -6.74 -19.27
N PRO A 21 3.52 -6.69 -18.76
CA PRO A 21 4.05 -5.51 -18.11
C PRO A 21 4.20 -4.35 -19.09
N ALA A 22 3.86 -3.14 -18.65
CA ALA A 22 4.13 -1.92 -19.38
C ALA A 22 5.62 -1.53 -19.20
N VAL A 23 6.29 -1.25 -20.30
CA VAL A 23 7.72 -0.85 -20.32
C VAL A 23 7.93 0.61 -20.68
N SER A 24 6.94 1.24 -21.34
CA SER A 24 6.97 2.67 -21.64
C SER A 24 5.57 3.22 -21.84
N VAL A 25 5.42 4.51 -21.58
CA VAL A 25 4.28 5.30 -22.06
C VAL A 25 4.69 5.91 -23.39
N LEU A 26 3.82 5.84 -24.38
CA LEU A 26 4.07 6.34 -25.73
C LEU A 26 3.48 7.74 -25.89
N GLY A 27 4.28 8.66 -26.43
CA GLY A 27 3.86 10.02 -26.76
C GLY A 27 3.72 10.22 -28.28
N TRP A 28 2.77 11.08 -28.65
CA TRP A 28 2.65 11.61 -29.99
C TRP A 28 2.43 13.12 -29.92
N GLY A 29 3.38 13.88 -30.46
CA GLY A 29 3.42 15.34 -30.26
C GLY A 29 3.62 15.67 -28.78
N ASN A 30 2.72 16.47 -28.21
CA ASN A 30 2.77 16.91 -26.82
C ASN A 30 1.84 16.12 -25.86
N ARG A 31 1.28 14.98 -26.33
CA ARG A 31 0.35 14.17 -25.52
C ARG A 31 0.75 12.71 -25.46
N VAL A 32 0.29 12.04 -24.43
CA VAL A 32 0.35 10.58 -24.33
C VAL A 32 -0.71 9.97 -25.23
N ALA A 33 -0.33 8.96 -26.02
CA ALA A 33 -1.13 8.31 -27.03
C ALA A 33 -1.11 6.78 -26.96
N GLY A 34 -0.61 6.21 -25.86
CA GLY A 34 -0.58 4.77 -25.68
C GLY A 34 0.51 4.27 -24.73
N ALA A 35 0.76 2.98 -24.80
CA ALA A 35 1.77 2.30 -24.01
C ALA A 35 2.48 1.20 -24.80
N LEU A 36 3.72 0.93 -24.45
CA LEU A 36 4.48 -0.21 -24.92
C LEU A 36 4.46 -1.30 -23.84
N LEU A 37 4.05 -2.48 -24.22
CA LEU A 37 3.96 -3.63 -23.32
C LEU A 37 4.96 -4.70 -23.75
N TRP A 38 5.47 -5.47 -22.80
CA TRP A 38 6.26 -6.67 -23.06
C TRP A 38 5.36 -7.92 -22.95
N GLY A 39 5.05 -8.55 -24.08
CA GLY A 39 4.19 -9.72 -24.13
C GLY A 39 4.83 -10.93 -24.84
N PRO A 40 4.11 -12.04 -24.93
CA PRO A 40 4.56 -13.18 -25.73
C PRO A 40 4.89 -12.76 -27.17
N GLY A 41 6.08 -13.09 -27.61
CA GLY A 41 6.58 -12.72 -28.94
C GLY A 41 7.21 -11.34 -29.05
N GLY A 42 7.36 -10.57 -27.96
CA GLY A 42 8.08 -9.32 -27.93
C GLY A 42 7.28 -8.10 -27.50
N LEU A 43 7.62 -6.94 -28.03
CA LEU A 43 6.98 -5.67 -27.67
C LEU A 43 5.64 -5.48 -28.43
N TRP A 44 4.64 -5.04 -27.68
CA TRP A 44 3.31 -4.69 -28.22
C TRP A 44 3.08 -3.20 -28.05
N GLU A 45 2.79 -2.52 -29.14
CA GLU A 45 2.32 -1.13 -29.10
C GLU A 45 0.79 -1.11 -28.94
N VAL A 46 0.32 -0.49 -27.88
CA VAL A 46 -1.11 -0.25 -27.62
C VAL A 46 -1.37 1.24 -27.78
N ARG A 47 -2.12 1.61 -28.82
CA ARG A 47 -2.55 2.99 -29.04
C ARG A 47 -3.82 3.28 -28.26
N ALA A 48 -3.87 4.44 -27.62
CA ALA A 48 -5.00 4.87 -26.80
C ALA A 48 -5.08 6.40 -26.77
N GLY A 49 -6.27 6.95 -26.66
CA GLY A 49 -6.46 8.37 -26.50
C GLY A 49 -6.01 8.91 -25.14
N ALA A 50 -5.99 8.02 -24.11
CA ALA A 50 -5.47 8.31 -22.79
C ALA A 50 -4.90 7.06 -22.12
N VAL A 51 -3.99 7.26 -21.16
CA VAL A 51 -3.41 6.22 -20.30
C VAL A 51 -3.66 6.58 -18.84
N LEU A 52 -4.27 5.66 -18.08
CA LEU A 52 -4.44 5.78 -16.64
C LEU A 52 -3.48 4.81 -15.94
N LEU A 53 -2.52 5.33 -15.17
CA LEU A 53 -1.64 4.55 -14.32
C LEU A 53 -2.36 4.22 -13.01
N ALA A 54 -2.43 2.93 -12.68
CA ALA A 54 -3.00 2.40 -11.44
C ALA A 54 -2.11 1.28 -10.87
N THR A 55 -0.81 1.48 -10.94
CA THR A 55 0.25 0.47 -10.74
C THR A 55 0.62 0.22 -9.29
N GLY A 56 0.00 0.93 -8.34
CA GLY A 56 0.36 0.83 -6.93
C GLY A 56 1.63 1.60 -6.57
N GLY A 57 2.11 1.38 -5.36
CA GLY A 57 3.22 2.11 -4.77
C GLY A 57 4.60 1.49 -5.03
N PHE A 58 5.55 1.79 -4.14
CA PHE A 58 6.94 1.36 -4.24
C PHE A 58 7.47 0.70 -2.95
N GLY A 59 6.58 0.16 -2.10
CA GLY A 59 6.99 -0.42 -0.82
C GLY A 59 7.98 -1.57 -0.92
N ARG A 60 8.12 -2.21 -2.09
CA ARG A 60 9.12 -3.27 -2.35
C ARG A 60 10.55 -2.78 -2.48
N LEU A 61 10.78 -1.48 -2.53
CA LEU A 61 12.12 -0.90 -2.42
C LEU A 61 12.68 -0.98 -0.98
N PHE A 62 11.83 -1.30 -0.01
CA PHE A 62 12.22 -1.50 1.38
C PHE A 62 12.41 -2.99 1.70
N PRO A 63 13.43 -3.35 2.50
CA PRO A 63 13.73 -4.76 2.81
C PRO A 63 12.63 -5.44 3.61
N VAL A 64 11.89 -4.68 4.45
CA VAL A 64 10.74 -5.18 5.21
C VAL A 64 9.49 -4.43 4.76
N THR A 65 8.56 -5.14 4.15
CA THR A 65 7.35 -4.54 3.58
C THR A 65 6.17 -5.51 3.61
N THR A 66 4.98 -4.94 3.73
CA THR A 66 3.70 -5.68 3.60
C THR A 66 3.20 -5.69 2.15
N ASN A 67 3.89 -5.03 1.24
CA ASN A 67 3.44 -4.84 -0.14
C ASN A 67 3.70 -6.09 -1.02
N PRO A 68 2.86 -6.33 -2.04
CA PRO A 68 3.07 -7.41 -3.00
C PRO A 68 4.34 -7.20 -3.83
N HIS A 69 4.83 -8.26 -4.46
CA HIS A 69 6.09 -8.24 -5.23
C HIS A 69 6.13 -7.20 -6.35
N GLY A 70 4.99 -6.84 -6.94
CA GLY A 70 4.89 -5.85 -8.00
C GLY A 70 4.85 -4.39 -7.54
N ALA A 71 4.94 -4.09 -6.24
CA ALA A 71 4.95 -2.71 -5.75
C ALA A 71 6.36 -2.12 -5.79
N THR A 72 6.92 -1.95 -6.96
CA THR A 72 8.32 -1.59 -7.26
C THR A 72 8.50 -0.14 -7.76
N GLY A 73 7.40 0.62 -7.86
CA GLY A 73 7.45 2.01 -8.31
C GLY A 73 7.54 2.21 -9.82
N ASP A 74 7.39 1.15 -10.61
CA ASP A 74 7.55 1.20 -12.07
C ASP A 74 6.61 2.21 -12.73
N GLY A 75 5.34 2.31 -12.28
CA GLY A 75 4.40 3.30 -12.82
C GLY A 75 4.82 4.74 -12.56
N MET A 76 5.46 5.02 -11.42
CA MET A 76 6.04 6.34 -11.14
C MET A 76 7.22 6.63 -12.07
N ALA A 77 8.07 5.63 -12.34
CA ALA A 77 9.16 5.74 -13.29
C ALA A 77 8.65 5.96 -14.73
N LEU A 78 7.59 5.27 -15.13
CA LEU A 78 6.93 5.47 -16.42
C LEU A 78 6.37 6.89 -16.57
N ALA A 79 5.66 7.38 -15.54
CA ALA A 79 5.12 8.73 -15.52
C ALA A 79 6.23 9.78 -15.59
N TRP A 80 7.29 9.62 -14.80
CA TRP A 80 8.41 10.55 -14.79
C TRP A 80 9.14 10.62 -16.13
N ARG A 81 9.37 9.47 -16.78
CA ARG A 81 9.95 9.42 -18.14
C ARG A 81 9.05 10.08 -19.18
N ALA A 82 7.73 10.06 -18.97
CA ALA A 82 6.77 10.78 -19.82
C ALA A 82 6.71 12.29 -19.52
N GLY A 83 7.48 12.80 -18.55
CA GLY A 83 7.54 14.21 -18.17
C GLY A 83 6.63 14.61 -17.01
N ALA A 84 5.91 13.69 -16.40
CA ALA A 84 5.07 13.99 -15.24
C ALA A 84 5.91 14.25 -13.98
N GLY A 85 5.45 15.19 -13.14
CA GLY A 85 6.10 15.49 -11.86
C GLY A 85 5.84 14.40 -10.82
N LEU A 86 6.83 14.15 -9.95
CA LEU A 86 6.67 13.34 -8.74
C LEU A 86 6.63 14.25 -7.52
N ARG A 87 5.94 13.82 -6.44
CA ARG A 87 5.79 14.59 -5.21
C ARG A 87 5.70 13.69 -3.99
N ASP A 88 6.20 14.16 -2.85
CA ASP A 88 6.03 13.56 -1.51
C ASP A 88 6.58 12.13 -1.40
N LEU A 89 7.62 11.75 -2.18
CA LEU A 89 8.17 10.39 -2.21
C LEU A 89 8.77 9.95 -0.87
N GLU A 90 9.17 10.90 -0.02
CA GLU A 90 9.66 10.68 1.33
C GLU A 90 8.55 10.23 2.29
N PHE A 91 7.27 10.43 1.95
CA PHE A 91 6.15 10.05 2.80
C PHE A 91 5.76 8.59 2.60
N VAL A 92 6.45 7.71 3.29
CA VAL A 92 6.15 6.28 3.34
C VAL A 92 5.61 5.92 4.72
N GLN A 93 4.39 5.39 4.77
CA GLN A 93 3.79 4.90 6.00
C GLN A 93 4.32 3.50 6.33
N PHE A 94 4.89 3.36 7.53
CA PHE A 94 5.26 2.06 8.08
C PHE A 94 4.11 1.51 8.93
N HIS A 95 3.69 0.28 8.66
CA HIS A 95 2.78 -0.43 9.55
C HIS A 95 3.58 -0.98 10.73
N PRO A 96 3.16 -0.74 11.98
CA PRO A 96 3.97 -1.08 13.17
C PRO A 96 4.11 -2.58 13.42
N THR A 97 3.16 -3.39 12.95
CA THR A 97 3.04 -4.80 13.30
C THR A 97 2.98 -5.70 12.06
N ALA A 98 4.13 -6.00 11.46
CA ALA A 98 4.29 -7.06 10.46
C ALA A 98 5.04 -8.25 11.07
N LEU A 99 4.63 -9.47 10.68
CA LEU A 99 5.35 -10.70 11.00
C LEU A 99 6.69 -10.76 10.24
N PRO A 100 7.64 -11.63 10.62
CA PRO A 100 8.96 -11.72 9.98
C PRO A 100 8.95 -11.91 8.46
N ASN A 101 7.91 -12.54 7.91
CA ASN A 101 7.72 -12.72 6.47
C ASN A 101 7.05 -11.53 5.76
N GLY A 102 6.81 -10.41 6.46
CA GLY A 102 6.10 -9.25 5.94
C GLY A 102 4.56 -9.37 6.00
N ALA A 103 4.01 -10.47 6.50
CA ALA A 103 2.57 -10.60 6.65
C ALA A 103 2.01 -9.59 7.66
N LEU A 104 0.94 -8.92 7.26
CA LEU A 104 0.33 -7.85 8.05
C LEU A 104 -0.48 -8.41 9.22
N VAL A 105 -0.16 -8.00 10.45
CA VAL A 105 -1.08 -8.13 11.58
C VAL A 105 -1.93 -6.86 11.67
N SER A 106 -3.22 -7.02 11.39
CA SER A 106 -4.16 -5.90 11.29
C SER A 106 -4.15 -5.01 12.54
N GLU A 107 -4.30 -3.70 12.34
CA GLU A 107 -4.50 -2.72 13.41
C GLU A 107 -5.72 -3.06 14.30
N ALA A 108 -6.73 -3.71 13.74
CA ALA A 108 -7.88 -4.18 14.49
C ALA A 108 -7.50 -5.11 15.66
N CYS A 109 -6.41 -5.88 15.56
CA CYS A 109 -5.94 -6.69 16.68
C CYS A 109 -5.54 -5.83 17.89
N ARG A 110 -4.89 -4.68 17.65
CA ARG A 110 -4.55 -3.72 18.74
C ARG A 110 -5.82 -3.06 19.29
N GLY A 111 -6.78 -2.74 18.43
CA GLY A 111 -8.10 -2.24 18.83
C GLY A 111 -8.90 -3.22 19.69
N GLU A 112 -8.65 -4.52 19.54
CA GLU A 112 -9.31 -5.60 20.31
C GLU A 112 -8.50 -6.05 21.53
N GLY A 113 -7.42 -5.32 21.89
CA GLY A 113 -6.69 -5.53 23.11
C GLY A 113 -5.34 -6.22 22.98
N ALA A 114 -4.80 -6.43 21.77
CA ALA A 114 -3.42 -6.92 21.63
C ALA A 114 -2.42 -5.92 22.22
N LEU A 115 -1.39 -6.43 22.89
CA LEU A 115 -0.38 -5.63 23.60
C LEU A 115 0.99 -5.73 22.93
N LEU A 116 1.71 -4.63 22.88
CA LEU A 116 3.09 -4.57 22.41
C LEU A 116 4.07 -4.75 23.58
N LEU A 117 4.86 -5.81 23.50
CA LEU A 117 5.86 -6.18 24.51
C LEU A 117 7.27 -6.06 23.92
N ASN A 118 8.23 -5.59 24.72
CA ASN A 118 9.65 -5.65 24.36
C ASN A 118 10.26 -7.04 24.67
N ALA A 119 11.55 -7.22 24.41
CA ALA A 119 12.21 -8.51 24.65
C ALA A 119 12.28 -8.92 26.14
N HIS A 120 12.01 -8.00 27.06
CA HIS A 120 11.93 -8.28 28.50
C HIS A 120 10.50 -8.63 28.96
N GLY A 121 9.53 -8.71 28.02
CA GLY A 121 8.13 -8.97 28.34
C GLY A 121 7.36 -7.75 28.87
N GLU A 122 7.97 -6.57 28.85
CA GLU A 122 7.33 -5.34 29.34
C GLU A 122 6.45 -4.70 28.27
N ARG A 123 5.24 -4.30 28.64
CA ARG A 123 4.39 -3.45 27.81
C ARG A 123 4.98 -2.03 27.77
N PHE A 124 5.36 -1.55 26.60
CA PHE A 124 6.12 -0.29 26.49
C PHE A 124 5.31 0.89 25.95
N MET A 125 4.23 0.67 25.19
CA MET A 125 3.50 1.75 24.53
C MET A 125 3.01 2.88 25.44
N PRO A 126 2.54 2.64 26.69
CA PRO A 126 2.15 3.71 27.60
C PRO A 126 3.26 4.73 27.92
N ARG A 127 4.54 4.38 27.70
CA ARG A 127 5.68 5.31 27.88
C ARG A 127 5.85 6.26 26.68
N TYR A 128 5.26 5.94 25.54
CA TYR A 128 5.42 6.69 24.29
C TYR A 128 4.20 7.56 23.96
N ASP A 129 3.00 7.09 24.31
CA ASP A 129 1.76 7.81 24.00
C ASP A 129 0.65 7.41 24.98
N PRO A 130 -0.20 8.36 25.45
CA PRO A 130 -1.33 8.06 26.34
C PRO A 130 -2.37 7.11 25.72
N LEU A 131 -2.51 7.09 24.39
CA LEU A 131 -3.38 6.15 23.68
C LEU A 131 -2.76 4.77 23.53
N ALA A 132 -1.51 4.60 23.98
CA ALA A 132 -0.76 3.35 23.95
C ALA A 132 -0.79 2.67 22.56
N GLU A 133 -1.26 1.40 22.46
CA GLU A 133 -1.35 0.65 21.22
C GLU A 133 -2.30 1.26 20.19
N LEU A 134 -3.17 2.17 20.59
CA LEU A 134 -4.13 2.88 19.72
C LEU A 134 -3.60 4.22 19.21
N ALA A 135 -2.38 4.60 19.57
CA ALA A 135 -1.71 5.78 19.04
C ALA A 135 -1.61 5.74 17.50
N PRO A 136 -1.42 6.88 16.83
CA PRO A 136 -1.21 6.94 15.38
C PRO A 136 -0.10 5.98 14.91
N ARG A 137 -0.25 5.42 13.71
CA ARG A 137 0.65 4.38 13.17
C ARG A 137 2.12 4.77 13.19
N ASP A 138 2.42 6.01 12.87
CA ASP A 138 3.78 6.56 12.87
C ASP A 138 4.39 6.61 14.28
N VAL A 139 3.59 6.96 15.29
CA VAL A 139 4.00 6.94 16.70
C VAL A 139 4.32 5.50 17.13
N VAL A 140 3.38 4.57 16.88
CA VAL A 140 3.57 3.16 17.25
C VAL A 140 4.76 2.56 16.49
N ALA A 141 4.89 2.82 15.17
CA ALA A 141 6.00 2.29 14.38
C ALA A 141 7.36 2.77 14.88
N ARG A 142 7.49 4.06 15.22
CA ARG A 142 8.72 4.61 15.82
C ARG A 142 9.00 4.04 17.22
N ALA A 143 7.96 3.84 18.03
CA ALA A 143 8.11 3.22 19.35
C ALA A 143 8.59 1.76 19.22
N VAL A 144 7.99 0.97 18.34
CA VAL A 144 8.41 -0.40 18.06
C VAL A 144 9.86 -0.46 17.56
N PHE A 145 10.24 0.43 16.65
CA PHE A 145 11.61 0.51 16.17
C PHE A 145 12.60 0.80 17.30
N ARG A 146 12.34 1.84 18.14
CA ARG A 146 13.20 2.21 19.28
C ARG A 146 13.32 1.10 20.32
N GLU A 147 12.21 0.44 20.66
CA GLU A 147 12.22 -0.66 21.63
C GLU A 147 12.98 -1.88 21.09
N ARG A 148 12.86 -2.16 19.80
CA ARG A 148 13.62 -3.22 19.15
C ARG A 148 15.12 -2.95 19.20
N GLU A 149 15.57 -1.72 18.91
CA GLU A 149 16.97 -1.33 19.00
C GLU A 149 17.48 -1.41 20.45
N ARG A 150 16.65 -1.01 21.41
CA ARG A 150 17.02 -0.97 22.83
C ARG A 150 17.09 -2.35 23.48
N THR A 151 16.19 -3.27 23.11
CA THR A 151 15.99 -4.56 23.82
C THR A 151 16.30 -5.79 22.98
N GLY A 152 16.51 -5.62 21.66
CA GLY A 152 16.79 -6.73 20.73
C GLY A 152 15.54 -7.35 20.10
N GLY A 153 14.32 -7.01 20.53
CA GLY A 153 13.10 -7.55 19.96
C GLY A 153 11.83 -6.88 20.42
N VAL A 154 10.78 -6.98 19.60
CA VAL A 154 9.41 -6.56 19.95
C VAL A 154 8.44 -7.64 19.53
N TYR A 155 7.44 -7.87 20.37
CA TYR A 155 6.45 -8.92 20.22
C TYR A 155 5.04 -8.34 20.38
N LEU A 156 4.09 -8.90 19.63
CA LEU A 156 2.68 -8.61 19.79
C LEU A 156 2.01 -9.76 20.53
N ASP A 157 1.46 -9.48 21.69
CA ASP A 157 0.66 -10.41 22.47
C ASP A 157 -0.79 -10.37 22.05
N LEU A 158 -1.25 -11.41 21.37
CA LEU A 158 -2.60 -11.55 20.86
C LEU A 158 -3.54 -12.31 21.82
N ARG A 159 -2.99 -12.90 22.90
CA ARG A 159 -3.76 -13.72 23.87
C ARG A 159 -4.85 -12.96 24.60
N PRO A 160 -4.77 -11.63 24.84
CA PRO A 160 -5.88 -10.88 25.43
C PRO A 160 -7.13 -10.78 24.56
N ILE A 161 -7.03 -11.08 23.25
CA ILE A 161 -8.17 -11.01 22.34
C ILE A 161 -9.05 -12.23 22.51
N PRO A 162 -10.34 -12.07 22.94
CA PRO A 162 -11.26 -13.19 23.05
C PRO A 162 -11.58 -13.77 21.67
N HIS A 163 -11.66 -15.09 21.57
CA HIS A 163 -11.99 -15.82 20.33
C HIS A 163 -11.07 -15.42 19.14
N LEU A 164 -9.76 -15.29 19.40
CA LEU A 164 -8.77 -14.81 18.42
C LEU A 164 -8.84 -15.55 17.08
N GLU A 165 -8.98 -16.88 17.13
CA GLU A 165 -8.97 -17.73 15.92
C GLU A 165 -10.21 -17.49 15.03
N GLU A 166 -11.36 -17.24 15.63
CA GLU A 166 -12.60 -16.96 14.91
C GLU A 166 -12.61 -15.53 14.36
N ARG A 167 -12.10 -14.59 15.13
CA ARG A 167 -12.12 -13.16 14.79
C ARG A 167 -11.01 -12.75 13.81
N PHE A 168 -9.85 -13.38 13.91
CA PHE A 168 -8.67 -13.09 13.10
C PHE A 168 -8.05 -14.35 12.48
N PRO A 169 -8.83 -15.18 11.76
CA PRO A 169 -8.35 -16.47 11.25
C PRO A 169 -7.14 -16.32 10.33
N THR A 170 -7.08 -15.27 9.53
CA THR A 170 -5.95 -15.00 8.64
C THR A 170 -4.66 -14.73 9.41
N VAL A 171 -4.71 -13.96 10.50
CA VAL A 171 -3.54 -13.65 11.34
C VAL A 171 -3.02 -14.91 12.01
N VAL A 172 -3.92 -15.73 12.56
CA VAL A 172 -3.55 -17.02 13.19
C VAL A 172 -2.91 -17.96 12.16
N ALA A 173 -3.52 -18.09 10.97
CA ALA A 173 -2.97 -18.95 9.91
C ALA A 173 -1.58 -18.49 9.44
N GLN A 174 -1.38 -17.17 9.27
CA GLN A 174 -0.10 -16.60 8.88
C GLN A 174 1.00 -16.80 9.95
N ALA A 175 0.66 -16.66 11.24
CA ALA A 175 1.58 -16.92 12.32
C ALA A 175 1.96 -18.41 12.38
N ARG A 176 0.97 -19.31 12.28
CA ARG A 176 1.20 -20.77 12.28
C ARG A 176 2.05 -21.23 11.09
N ALA A 177 1.91 -20.60 9.92
CA ALA A 177 2.76 -20.89 8.77
C ALA A 177 4.25 -20.57 9.01
N LEU A 178 4.56 -19.76 10.03
CA LEU A 178 5.92 -19.45 10.49
C LEU A 178 6.33 -20.30 11.70
N GLY A 179 5.55 -21.29 12.09
CA GLY A 179 5.79 -22.10 13.29
C GLY A 179 5.47 -21.37 14.61
N LEU A 180 4.73 -20.26 14.55
CA LEU A 180 4.34 -19.46 15.72
C LEU A 180 2.90 -19.79 16.12
N ASP A 181 2.64 -19.93 17.42
CA ASP A 181 1.26 -20.09 17.92
C ASP A 181 0.83 -18.83 18.72
N PRO A 182 0.06 -17.93 18.13
CA PRO A 182 -0.36 -16.69 18.77
C PRO A 182 -1.35 -16.88 19.92
N LEU A 183 -1.91 -18.09 20.08
CA LEU A 183 -2.77 -18.45 21.21
C LEU A 183 -1.94 -18.80 22.47
N ARG A 184 -0.67 -19.17 22.29
CA ARG A 184 0.20 -19.64 23.39
C ARG A 184 1.27 -18.63 23.79
N ALA A 185 1.79 -17.87 22.81
CA ALA A 185 2.90 -16.94 23.04
C ALA A 185 2.77 -15.67 22.19
N PRO A 186 3.36 -14.54 22.63
CA PRO A 186 3.49 -13.35 21.81
C PRO A 186 4.29 -13.65 20.53
N VAL A 187 3.89 -13.04 19.40
CA VAL A 187 4.53 -13.25 18.10
C VAL A 187 5.48 -12.08 17.79
N PRO A 188 6.68 -12.36 17.23
CA PRO A 188 7.62 -11.30 16.86
C PRO A 188 7.02 -10.41 15.78
N VAL A 189 7.19 -9.10 15.93
CA VAL A 189 6.73 -8.09 14.97
C VAL A 189 7.78 -7.01 14.75
N ALA A 190 7.71 -6.38 13.57
CA ALA A 190 8.56 -5.25 13.21
C ALA A 190 7.78 -4.24 12.37
N PRO A 191 8.21 -2.97 12.33
CA PRO A 191 7.69 -2.00 11.37
C PRO A 191 8.03 -2.44 9.95
N ALA A 192 7.06 -2.31 9.03
CA ALA A 192 7.23 -2.65 7.63
C ALA A 192 6.68 -1.52 6.74
N ALA A 193 7.35 -1.22 5.63
CA ALA A 193 6.83 -0.30 4.63
C ALA A 193 5.47 -0.82 4.13
N HIS A 194 4.46 0.03 4.17
CA HIS A 194 3.08 -0.39 4.00
C HIS A 194 2.31 0.38 2.94
N TYR A 195 2.52 1.70 2.86
CA TYR A 195 1.81 2.55 1.90
C TYR A 195 2.66 3.78 1.55
N ALA A 196 2.76 4.09 0.25
CA ALA A 196 3.36 5.32 -0.24
C ALA A 196 2.28 6.40 -0.39
N MET A 197 2.39 7.52 0.35
CA MET A 197 1.52 8.67 0.19
C MET A 197 1.96 9.56 -0.97
N GLY A 198 3.25 9.53 -1.29
CA GLY A 198 3.84 10.17 -2.45
C GLY A 198 3.71 9.36 -3.74
N GLY A 199 4.00 10.00 -4.86
CA GLY A 199 3.91 9.40 -6.18
C GLY A 199 3.81 10.42 -7.30
N VAL A 200 3.15 10.06 -8.38
CA VAL A 200 2.87 10.94 -9.50
C VAL A 200 1.98 12.09 -9.04
N ARG A 201 2.45 13.32 -9.20
CA ARG A 201 1.65 14.51 -8.87
C ARG A 201 0.42 14.58 -9.75
N THR A 202 -0.76 14.64 -9.14
CA THR A 202 -2.03 14.79 -9.85
C THR A 202 -2.89 15.88 -9.24
N ASP A 203 -3.86 16.34 -10.02
CA ASP A 203 -4.99 17.10 -9.51
C ASP A 203 -6.08 16.17 -8.92
N ALA A 204 -7.21 16.74 -8.51
CA ALA A 204 -8.33 15.98 -7.94
C ALA A 204 -9.07 15.07 -8.94
N PHE A 205 -8.73 15.15 -10.22
CA PHE A 205 -9.25 14.35 -11.32
C PHE A 205 -8.24 13.33 -11.83
N GLY A 206 -7.10 13.18 -11.14
CA GLY A 206 -6.04 12.25 -11.52
C GLY A 206 -5.21 12.70 -12.73
N HIS A 207 -5.39 13.94 -13.23
CA HIS A 207 -4.60 14.45 -14.35
C HIS A 207 -3.19 14.82 -13.89
N THR A 208 -2.17 14.40 -14.63
CA THR A 208 -0.74 14.54 -14.24
C THR A 208 -0.11 15.86 -14.68
N GLY A 209 -0.83 16.67 -15.46
CA GLY A 209 -0.29 17.84 -16.17
C GLY A 209 0.22 17.50 -17.58
N ILE A 210 0.33 16.21 -17.92
CA ILE A 210 0.69 15.75 -19.28
C ILE A 210 -0.61 15.37 -20.00
N PRO A 211 -0.95 15.95 -21.15
CA PRO A 211 -2.15 15.62 -21.88
C PRO A 211 -2.24 14.12 -22.20
N GLY A 212 -3.40 13.52 -21.91
CA GLY A 212 -3.62 12.09 -22.10
C GLY A 212 -3.01 11.17 -21.05
N LEU A 213 -2.33 11.69 -19.99
CA LEU A 213 -1.76 10.89 -18.91
C LEU A 213 -2.45 11.17 -17.58
N PHE A 214 -2.96 10.12 -16.96
CA PHE A 214 -3.66 10.12 -15.68
C PHE A 214 -3.01 9.13 -14.70
N ALA A 215 -3.19 9.36 -13.41
CA ALA A 215 -2.79 8.42 -12.36
C ALA A 215 -3.81 8.42 -11.22
N ALA A 216 -4.11 7.23 -10.65
CA ALA A 216 -5.04 7.07 -9.55
C ALA A 216 -4.63 5.92 -8.63
N GLY A 217 -5.04 6.00 -7.36
CA GLY A 217 -4.63 5.08 -6.31
C GLY A 217 -3.20 5.34 -5.85
N GLU A 218 -2.53 4.34 -5.27
CA GLU A 218 -1.25 4.52 -4.58
C GLU A 218 -0.07 4.96 -5.47
N VAL A 219 -0.19 4.88 -6.79
CA VAL A 219 0.80 5.46 -7.71
C VAL A 219 0.75 6.99 -7.74
N ALA A 220 -0.39 7.59 -7.35
CA ALA A 220 -0.65 9.02 -7.42
C ALA A 220 -0.43 9.72 -6.07
N SER A 221 0.16 10.91 -6.08
CA SER A 221 0.14 11.84 -4.96
C SER A 221 -0.91 12.93 -5.21
N THR A 222 -2.12 12.71 -4.69
CA THR A 222 -3.23 13.67 -4.76
C THR A 222 -3.14 14.74 -3.68
N GLY A 223 -2.35 14.49 -2.63
CA GLY A 223 -2.28 15.30 -1.40
C GLY A 223 -3.32 14.91 -0.35
N PHE A 224 -4.28 14.02 -0.67
CA PHE A 224 -5.36 13.62 0.24
C PHE A 224 -4.88 13.00 1.56
N HIS A 225 -3.81 12.22 1.50
CA HIS A 225 -3.27 11.54 2.68
C HIS A 225 -2.28 12.36 3.50
N GLY A 226 -1.77 13.46 2.97
CA GLY A 226 -0.67 14.20 3.62
C GLY A 226 0.51 13.28 3.91
N ALA A 227 1.12 13.44 5.09
CA ALA A 227 2.27 12.63 5.52
C ALA A 227 1.89 11.35 6.29
N ASN A 228 0.61 11.11 6.58
CA ASN A 228 0.17 9.96 7.39
C ASN A 228 -1.25 9.51 7.03
N ARG A 229 -1.35 8.49 6.20
CA ARG A 229 -2.63 7.98 5.71
C ARG A 229 -3.49 7.38 6.83
N LEU A 230 -4.75 7.77 6.90
CA LEU A 230 -5.75 7.10 7.74
C LEU A 230 -6.09 5.73 7.17
N ALA A 231 -6.20 4.73 8.05
CA ALA A 231 -6.47 3.34 7.68
C ALA A 231 -7.70 3.22 6.75
N SER A 232 -7.58 2.41 5.70
CA SER A 232 -8.62 2.12 4.69
C SER A 232 -9.02 3.26 3.75
N ASN A 233 -8.64 4.51 3.99
CA ASN A 233 -9.00 5.64 3.12
C ASN A 233 -8.41 5.54 1.71
N SER A 234 -7.32 4.81 1.51
CA SER A 234 -6.75 4.57 0.19
C SER A 234 -7.68 3.83 -0.78
N LEU A 235 -8.57 2.96 -0.26
CA LEU A 235 -9.56 2.28 -1.10
C LEU A 235 -10.61 3.27 -1.62
N LEU A 236 -11.05 4.19 -0.76
CA LEU A 236 -12.01 5.24 -1.14
C LEU A 236 -11.38 6.23 -2.14
N GLU A 237 -10.16 6.67 -1.87
CA GLU A 237 -9.40 7.52 -2.80
C GLU A 237 -9.26 6.87 -4.17
N GLY A 238 -8.79 5.61 -4.22
CA GLY A 238 -8.61 4.90 -5.48
C GLY A 238 -9.89 4.78 -6.30
N LEU A 239 -11.05 4.57 -5.63
CA LEU A 239 -12.36 4.52 -6.29
C LEU A 239 -12.78 5.90 -6.82
N VAL A 240 -12.69 6.94 -5.98
CA VAL A 240 -13.17 8.29 -6.33
C VAL A 240 -12.29 8.91 -7.40
N VAL A 241 -10.96 8.89 -7.21
CA VAL A 241 -10.02 9.49 -8.17
C VAL A 241 -9.98 8.68 -9.45
N GLY A 242 -10.03 7.34 -9.38
CA GLY A 242 -10.11 6.49 -10.56
C GLY A 242 -11.35 6.77 -11.41
N TRP A 243 -12.51 6.94 -10.76
CA TRP A 243 -13.75 7.33 -11.44
C TRP A 243 -13.64 8.71 -12.11
N ARG A 244 -13.15 9.72 -11.38
CA ARG A 244 -12.95 11.08 -11.89
C ARG A 244 -11.96 11.12 -13.06
N ALA A 245 -10.85 10.38 -12.94
CA ALA A 245 -9.85 10.29 -13.99
C ALA A 245 -10.41 9.65 -15.27
N ALA A 246 -11.24 8.62 -15.14
CA ALA A 246 -11.89 8.00 -16.29
C ALA A 246 -12.85 8.96 -17.00
N LEU A 247 -13.69 9.70 -16.25
CA LEU A 247 -14.59 10.71 -16.84
C LEU A 247 -13.80 11.82 -17.53
N ARG A 248 -12.77 12.35 -16.86
CA ARG A 248 -11.93 13.40 -17.44
C ARG A 248 -11.19 12.95 -18.69
N ALA A 249 -10.67 11.72 -18.69
CA ALA A 249 -10.03 11.14 -19.87
C ALA A 249 -10.97 11.04 -21.08
N LEU A 250 -12.27 10.77 -20.86
CA LEU A 250 -13.28 10.72 -21.92
C LEU A 250 -13.62 12.14 -22.46
N GLU A 251 -13.57 13.16 -21.62
CA GLU A 251 -13.78 14.56 -22.03
C GLU A 251 -12.60 15.10 -22.85
N ASP A 252 -11.39 14.57 -22.63
CA ASP A 252 -10.14 15.01 -23.28
C ASP A 252 -9.90 14.28 -24.64
N LEU A 253 -10.76 13.32 -25.02
CA LEU A 253 -10.71 12.60 -26.31
C LEU A 253 -11.36 13.39 -27.44
#